data_8f4ab8243c94718119a5bbea18e13f57
#
_entry.id   8f4ab8243c94718119a5bbea18e13f57
#
_cell.length_a   1.000
_cell.length_b   1.000
_cell.length_c   1.000
_cell.angle_alpha   90.00
_cell.angle_beta   90.00
_cell.angle_gamma   90.00
#
_symmetry.space_group_name_H-M   'P 1'
#
loop_
_entity.id
_entity.type
_entity.pdbx_description
1 polymer ?
#
loop_
_entity_poly.entity_id
_entity_poly.type
_entity_poly.pdbx_seq_one_letter_code
_entity_poly.pdbx_strand_id
1 'polypeptide(L)'
;KLKVATDDSYLDPTNLQGKVQKHQNFDQELNANKTRIDEVIDSGNELKESGHVQSDRIEAKISEISSLWQDLLQAAEKKSNKLGEASQQQQYNRGIEDLEMWLSEIEGQLLSEDYGKDLTSVQNLQKKHGLLEADVGAHQDRIDGIRISSEQFVNAEHFDAENIKSKYEGLSARYSNLMKPMSNRKVRLMDSLAVQQLFRDVEDEEAWIREKEPIINSTNRGRDLIGVQNLIKKHQASMSEITNHEPRIDAV
;
A
#
# COMPACT_ATOMS: atom_id res chain seq x y z
N LYS A 1 -32.19 -17.57 -25.75
CA LYS A 1 -31.31 -16.38 -25.61
C LYS A 1 -31.74 -15.52 -24.43
N LEU A 2 -33.02 -15.10 -24.29
CA LEU A 2 -33.48 -14.23 -23.20
C LEU A 2 -33.15 -14.83 -21.82
N LYS A 3 -33.33 -16.12 -21.60
CA LYS A 3 -32.98 -16.81 -20.34
C LYS A 3 -31.48 -16.68 -19.98
N VAL A 4 -30.60 -16.57 -20.98
CA VAL A 4 -29.15 -16.36 -20.76
C VAL A 4 -28.85 -14.89 -20.42
N ALA A 5 -29.61 -13.96 -21.01
CA ALA A 5 -29.48 -12.53 -20.75
C ALA A 5 -30.03 -12.10 -19.39
N THR A 6 -30.96 -12.87 -18.81
CA THR A 6 -31.65 -12.55 -17.53
C THR A 6 -31.17 -13.36 -16.32
N ASP A 7 -30.14 -14.21 -16.46
CA ASP A 7 -29.62 -14.94 -15.30
C ASP A 7 -28.82 -14.05 -14.35
N ASP A 8 -28.85 -14.36 -13.04
CA ASP A 8 -28.18 -13.61 -11.98
C ASP A 8 -26.75 -14.10 -11.69
N SER A 9 -26.08 -14.67 -12.70
CA SER A 9 -24.74 -15.25 -12.54
C SER A 9 -23.68 -14.25 -12.09
N TYR A 10 -23.90 -12.95 -12.24
CA TYR A 10 -23.03 -11.87 -11.78
C TYR A 10 -22.94 -11.77 -10.25
N LEU A 11 -23.94 -12.27 -9.51
CA LEU A 11 -23.94 -12.27 -8.03
C LEU A 11 -22.92 -13.25 -7.43
N ASP A 12 -22.54 -14.28 -8.17
CA ASP A 12 -21.50 -15.22 -7.74
C ASP A 12 -20.11 -14.73 -8.23
N PRO A 13 -19.18 -14.35 -7.33
CA PRO A 13 -17.87 -13.83 -7.69
C PRO A 13 -16.95 -14.89 -8.33
N THR A 14 -17.33 -16.19 -8.27
CA THR A 14 -16.52 -17.28 -8.78
C THR A 14 -16.40 -17.19 -10.29
N ASN A 15 -15.16 -17.18 -10.79
CA ASN A 15 -14.84 -17.09 -12.22
C ASN A 15 -15.56 -15.93 -12.96
N LEU A 16 -15.61 -14.75 -12.32
CA LEU A 16 -16.29 -13.58 -12.86
C LEU A 16 -15.74 -13.17 -14.24
N GLN A 17 -14.42 -13.24 -14.43
CA GLN A 17 -13.78 -12.94 -15.72
C GLN A 17 -14.27 -13.88 -16.83
N GLY A 18 -14.48 -15.15 -16.56
CA GLY A 18 -15.06 -16.11 -17.51
C GLY A 18 -16.51 -15.77 -17.84
N LYS A 19 -17.29 -15.24 -16.86
CA LYS A 19 -18.68 -14.79 -17.08
C LYS A 19 -18.73 -13.53 -17.94
N VAL A 20 -17.84 -12.58 -17.71
CA VAL A 20 -17.67 -11.37 -18.56
C VAL A 20 -17.33 -11.77 -19.99
N GLN A 21 -16.35 -12.63 -20.18
CA GLN A 21 -15.98 -13.11 -21.52
C GLN A 21 -17.12 -13.83 -22.23
N LYS A 22 -17.87 -14.67 -21.50
CA LYS A 22 -19.04 -15.36 -22.06
C LYS A 22 -20.15 -14.37 -22.49
N HIS A 23 -20.34 -13.31 -21.71
CA HIS A 23 -21.30 -12.27 -22.06
C HIS A 23 -20.85 -11.44 -23.28
N GLN A 24 -19.56 -11.08 -23.37
CA GLN A 24 -19.01 -10.42 -24.55
C GLN A 24 -19.20 -11.25 -25.83
N ASN A 25 -19.00 -12.57 -25.76
CA ASN A 25 -19.27 -13.46 -26.89
C ASN A 25 -20.76 -13.48 -27.25
N PHE A 26 -21.63 -13.42 -26.24
CA PHE A 26 -23.08 -13.32 -26.46
C PHE A 26 -23.46 -11.98 -27.14
N ASP A 27 -22.90 -10.86 -26.76
CA ASP A 27 -23.11 -9.55 -27.37
C ASP A 27 -22.63 -9.53 -28.84
N GLN A 28 -21.49 -10.19 -29.12
CA GLN A 28 -21.03 -10.37 -30.52
C GLN A 28 -22.03 -11.19 -31.34
N GLU A 29 -22.62 -12.25 -30.74
CA GLU A 29 -23.65 -13.04 -31.40
C GLU A 29 -24.92 -12.22 -31.65
N LEU A 30 -25.35 -11.38 -30.69
CA LEU A 30 -26.47 -10.46 -30.89
C LEU A 30 -26.21 -9.51 -32.04
N ASN A 31 -25.04 -8.86 -32.08
CA ASN A 31 -24.68 -7.94 -33.13
C ASN A 31 -24.63 -8.61 -34.52
N ALA A 32 -24.12 -9.84 -34.60
CA ALA A 32 -24.09 -10.60 -35.88
C ALA A 32 -25.51 -10.98 -36.34
N ASN A 33 -26.48 -11.13 -35.46
CA ASN A 33 -27.85 -11.46 -35.83
C ASN A 33 -28.73 -10.23 -36.11
N LYS A 34 -28.28 -9.02 -35.77
CA LYS A 34 -29.04 -7.79 -35.93
C LYS A 34 -29.49 -7.61 -37.40
N THR A 35 -28.58 -7.66 -38.35
CA THR A 35 -28.85 -7.51 -39.80
C THR A 35 -29.91 -8.51 -40.25
N ARG A 36 -29.83 -9.77 -39.78
CA ARG A 36 -30.82 -10.79 -40.16
C ARG A 36 -32.21 -10.51 -39.58
N ILE A 37 -32.30 -9.95 -38.40
CA ILE A 37 -33.59 -9.54 -37.81
C ILE A 37 -34.17 -8.36 -38.58
N ASP A 38 -33.34 -7.35 -38.90
CA ASP A 38 -33.72 -6.18 -39.68
C ASP A 38 -34.23 -6.61 -41.06
N GLU A 39 -33.51 -7.48 -41.79
CA GLU A 39 -33.93 -8.04 -43.10
C GLU A 39 -35.29 -8.78 -43.04
N VAL A 40 -35.55 -9.54 -41.97
CA VAL A 40 -36.84 -10.23 -41.78
C VAL A 40 -37.97 -9.23 -41.56
N ILE A 41 -37.72 -8.16 -40.80
CA ILE A 41 -38.70 -7.11 -40.53
C ILE A 41 -38.98 -6.35 -41.81
N ASP A 42 -37.96 -5.97 -42.59
CA ASP A 42 -38.09 -5.25 -43.85
C ASP A 42 -38.86 -6.07 -44.91
N SER A 43 -38.50 -7.34 -45.09
CA SER A 43 -39.22 -8.25 -45.99
C SER A 43 -40.72 -8.42 -45.58
N GLY A 44 -40.99 -8.44 -44.28
CA GLY A 44 -42.36 -8.49 -43.78
C GLY A 44 -43.13 -7.20 -44.06
N ASN A 45 -42.50 -6.04 -43.91
CA ASN A 45 -43.07 -4.74 -44.26
C ASN A 45 -43.39 -4.63 -45.77
N GLU A 46 -42.46 -5.06 -46.64
CA GLU A 46 -42.67 -5.10 -48.08
C GLU A 46 -43.90 -5.97 -48.47
N LEU A 47 -44.04 -7.16 -47.84
CA LEU A 47 -45.20 -8.01 -48.08
C LEU A 47 -46.51 -7.37 -47.60
N LYS A 48 -46.49 -6.63 -46.50
CA LYS A 48 -47.64 -5.89 -46.00
C LYS A 48 -48.03 -4.76 -46.95
N GLU A 49 -47.06 -3.98 -47.45
CA GLU A 49 -47.26 -2.87 -48.41
C GLU A 49 -47.81 -3.36 -49.77
N SER A 50 -47.40 -4.56 -50.17
CA SER A 50 -47.94 -5.19 -51.40
C SER A 50 -49.38 -5.70 -51.27
N GLY A 51 -50.02 -5.55 -50.17
CA GLY A 51 -51.42 -5.98 -49.93
C GLY A 51 -51.61 -7.52 -49.83
N HIS A 52 -50.59 -8.23 -49.28
CA HIS A 52 -50.63 -9.68 -49.13
C HIS A 52 -51.84 -10.15 -48.33
N VAL A 53 -52.48 -11.25 -48.72
CA VAL A 53 -53.72 -11.80 -48.06
C VAL A 53 -53.58 -12.04 -46.54
N GLN A 54 -52.37 -12.23 -46.05
CA GLN A 54 -52.10 -12.46 -44.62
C GLN A 54 -51.41 -11.24 -43.95
N SER A 55 -51.65 -10.02 -44.42
CA SER A 55 -51.02 -8.79 -43.91
C SER A 55 -51.20 -8.64 -42.39
N ASP A 56 -52.34 -8.89 -41.82
CA ASP A 56 -52.60 -8.80 -40.37
C ASP A 56 -51.74 -9.79 -39.56
N ARG A 57 -51.55 -11.01 -40.09
CA ARG A 57 -50.70 -12.02 -39.45
C ARG A 57 -49.22 -11.68 -39.58
N ILE A 58 -48.81 -11.09 -40.71
CA ILE A 58 -47.43 -10.61 -40.90
C ILE A 58 -47.16 -9.48 -39.93
N GLU A 59 -48.04 -8.50 -39.80
CA GLU A 59 -47.90 -7.38 -38.86
C GLU A 59 -47.77 -7.85 -37.40
N ALA A 60 -48.64 -8.79 -36.99
CA ALA A 60 -48.57 -9.38 -35.67
C ALA A 60 -47.16 -10.04 -35.42
N LYS A 61 -46.63 -10.75 -36.43
CA LYS A 61 -45.32 -11.41 -36.29
C LYS A 61 -44.15 -10.42 -36.32
N ILE A 62 -44.20 -9.36 -37.10
CA ILE A 62 -43.21 -8.28 -37.07
C ILE A 62 -43.19 -7.62 -35.69
N SER A 63 -44.37 -7.27 -35.14
CA SER A 63 -44.50 -6.67 -33.82
C SER A 63 -43.95 -7.59 -32.72
N GLU A 64 -44.26 -8.88 -32.78
CA GLU A 64 -43.76 -9.89 -31.85
C GLU A 64 -42.23 -10.01 -31.91
N ILE A 65 -41.64 -10.12 -33.10
CA ILE A 65 -40.17 -10.21 -33.29
C ILE A 65 -39.47 -8.93 -32.81
N SER A 66 -40.01 -7.76 -33.15
CA SER A 66 -39.45 -6.48 -32.74
C SER A 66 -39.44 -6.29 -31.23
N SER A 67 -40.55 -6.65 -30.55
CA SER A 67 -40.66 -6.61 -29.08
C SER A 67 -39.66 -7.56 -28.42
N LEU A 68 -39.64 -8.83 -28.86
CA LEU A 68 -38.70 -9.82 -28.32
C LEU A 68 -37.23 -9.46 -28.52
N TRP A 69 -36.93 -8.82 -29.66
CA TRP A 69 -35.57 -8.33 -29.96
C TRP A 69 -35.18 -7.18 -29.04
N GLN A 70 -36.05 -6.21 -28.82
CA GLN A 70 -35.82 -5.10 -27.91
C GLN A 70 -35.66 -5.57 -26.47
N ASP A 71 -36.54 -6.47 -26.00
CA ASP A 71 -36.44 -7.06 -24.66
C ASP A 71 -35.10 -7.79 -24.46
N LEU A 72 -34.65 -8.51 -25.50
CA LEU A 72 -33.36 -9.22 -25.44
C LEU A 72 -32.17 -8.27 -25.37
N LEU A 73 -32.17 -7.19 -26.17
CA LEU A 73 -31.12 -6.18 -26.14
C LEU A 73 -31.06 -5.47 -24.78
N GLN A 74 -32.21 -5.07 -24.25
CA GLN A 74 -32.30 -4.41 -22.93
C GLN A 74 -31.79 -5.33 -21.81
N ALA A 75 -32.18 -6.61 -21.85
CA ALA A 75 -31.72 -7.59 -20.87
C ALA A 75 -30.20 -7.83 -20.96
N ALA A 76 -29.66 -7.89 -22.18
CA ALA A 76 -28.23 -8.05 -22.40
C ALA A 76 -27.44 -6.84 -21.86
N GLU A 77 -27.88 -5.63 -22.17
CA GLU A 77 -27.26 -4.38 -21.67
C GLU A 77 -27.29 -4.33 -20.13
N LYS A 78 -28.44 -4.60 -19.53
CA LYS A 78 -28.58 -4.64 -18.07
C LYS A 78 -27.61 -5.63 -17.43
N LYS A 79 -27.48 -6.82 -18.02
CA LYS A 79 -26.54 -7.83 -17.52
C LYS A 79 -25.08 -7.42 -17.72
N SER A 80 -24.75 -6.78 -18.84
CA SER A 80 -23.41 -6.23 -19.10
C SER A 80 -23.00 -5.24 -18.01
N ASN A 81 -23.90 -4.31 -17.67
CA ASN A 81 -23.67 -3.32 -16.63
C ASN A 81 -23.45 -3.98 -15.25
N LYS A 82 -24.29 -4.97 -14.91
CA LYS A 82 -24.15 -5.73 -13.63
C LYS A 82 -22.83 -6.53 -13.56
N LEU A 83 -22.40 -7.14 -14.64
CA LEU A 83 -21.09 -7.81 -14.71
C LEU A 83 -19.92 -6.81 -14.57
N GLY A 84 -20.07 -5.61 -15.15
CA GLY A 84 -19.11 -4.52 -14.98
C GLY A 84 -19.01 -4.07 -13.52
N GLU A 85 -20.14 -3.81 -12.87
CA GLU A 85 -20.21 -3.44 -11.44
C GLU A 85 -19.56 -4.52 -10.55
N ALA A 86 -19.88 -5.79 -10.76
CA ALA A 86 -19.31 -6.91 -10.02
C ALA A 86 -17.80 -7.03 -10.24
N SER A 87 -17.31 -6.77 -11.45
CA SER A 87 -15.87 -6.77 -11.76
C SER A 87 -15.12 -5.66 -11.03
N GLN A 88 -15.68 -4.45 -11.00
CA GLN A 88 -15.12 -3.33 -10.26
C GLN A 88 -15.08 -3.60 -8.75
N GLN A 89 -16.17 -4.17 -8.20
CA GLN A 89 -16.20 -4.56 -6.79
C GLN A 89 -15.16 -5.63 -6.46
N GLN A 90 -14.94 -6.60 -7.34
CA GLN A 90 -13.89 -7.61 -7.15
C GLN A 90 -12.49 -7.00 -7.12
N GLN A 91 -12.20 -6.04 -8.01
CA GLN A 91 -10.93 -5.30 -8.01
C GLN A 91 -10.76 -4.48 -6.73
N TYR A 92 -11.82 -3.80 -6.28
CA TYR A 92 -11.83 -3.07 -5.02
C TYR A 92 -11.51 -3.98 -3.84
N ASN A 93 -12.18 -5.13 -3.71
CA ASN A 93 -11.95 -6.08 -2.63
C ASN A 93 -10.49 -6.59 -2.62
N ARG A 94 -9.92 -6.92 -3.78
CA ARG A 94 -8.49 -7.30 -3.88
C ARG A 94 -7.56 -6.18 -3.42
N GLY A 95 -7.86 -4.94 -3.82
CA GLY A 95 -7.08 -3.78 -3.37
C GLY A 95 -7.11 -3.59 -1.84
N ILE A 96 -8.26 -3.83 -1.21
CA ILE A 96 -8.42 -3.84 0.25
C ILE A 96 -7.59 -4.97 0.86
N GLU A 97 -7.73 -6.21 0.39
CA GLU A 97 -7.02 -7.39 0.90
C GLU A 97 -5.49 -7.21 0.84
N ASP A 98 -4.98 -6.71 -0.28
CA ASP A 98 -3.55 -6.42 -0.46
C ASP A 98 -3.04 -5.38 0.57
N LEU A 99 -3.81 -4.31 0.79
CA LEU A 99 -3.46 -3.27 1.76
C LEU A 99 -3.60 -3.75 3.21
N GLU A 100 -4.58 -4.59 3.52
CA GLU A 100 -4.72 -5.20 4.84
C GLU A 100 -3.56 -6.14 5.18
N MET A 101 -3.08 -6.91 4.20
CA MET A 101 -1.88 -7.75 4.36
C MET A 101 -0.64 -6.89 4.62
N TRP A 102 -0.44 -5.85 3.81
CA TRP A 102 0.67 -4.91 3.99
C TRP A 102 0.59 -4.21 5.36
N LEU A 103 -0.59 -3.72 5.79
CA LEU A 103 -0.76 -3.12 7.11
C LEU A 103 -0.39 -4.09 8.25
N SER A 104 -0.76 -5.36 8.11
CA SER A 104 -0.41 -6.38 9.10
C SER A 104 1.10 -6.62 9.21
N GLU A 105 1.84 -6.54 8.09
CA GLU A 105 3.31 -6.59 8.10
C GLU A 105 3.92 -5.37 8.81
N ILE A 106 3.42 -4.16 8.51
CA ILE A 106 3.91 -2.92 9.14
C ILE A 106 3.61 -2.93 10.64
N GLU A 107 2.39 -3.28 11.04
CA GLU A 107 2.00 -3.42 12.43
C GLU A 107 2.92 -4.40 13.18
N GLY A 108 3.22 -5.56 12.55
CA GLY A 108 4.15 -6.55 13.11
C GLY A 108 5.57 -6.01 13.29
N GLN A 109 6.09 -5.22 12.35
CA GLN A 109 7.40 -4.59 12.47
C GLN A 109 7.44 -3.53 13.59
N LEU A 110 6.34 -2.80 13.80
CA LEU A 110 6.24 -1.78 14.85
C LEU A 110 6.12 -2.36 16.27
N LEU A 111 5.75 -3.64 16.42
CA LEU A 111 5.72 -4.35 17.70
C LEU A 111 7.12 -4.73 18.21
N SER A 112 8.17 -4.63 17.39
CA SER A 112 9.53 -4.96 17.81
C SER A 112 10.03 -4.01 18.88
N GLU A 113 10.47 -4.56 20.02
CA GLU A 113 11.10 -3.84 21.14
C GLU A 113 12.63 -3.80 21.04
N ASP A 114 13.21 -4.21 19.91
CA ASP A 114 14.63 -4.10 19.66
C ASP A 114 14.99 -2.63 19.30
N TYR A 115 15.82 -2.02 20.15
CA TYR A 115 16.36 -0.65 19.98
C TYR A 115 17.88 -0.63 19.82
N GLY A 116 18.51 -1.80 19.66
CA GLY A 116 19.94 -1.95 19.49
C GLY A 116 20.73 -2.05 20.80
N LYS A 117 21.88 -2.74 20.74
CA LYS A 117 22.75 -3.02 21.91
C LYS A 117 24.08 -2.25 21.83
N ASP A 118 24.39 -1.71 20.67
CA ASP A 118 25.60 -0.95 20.35
C ASP A 118 25.28 0.10 19.30
N LEU A 119 26.20 1.05 19.11
CA LEU A 119 26.03 2.18 18.20
C LEU A 119 25.68 1.73 16.77
N THR A 120 26.33 0.69 16.26
CA THR A 120 26.13 0.19 14.89
C THR A 120 24.74 -0.42 14.72
N SER A 121 24.29 -1.21 15.69
CA SER A 121 22.97 -1.84 15.65
C SER A 121 21.85 -0.81 15.73
N VAL A 122 21.98 0.24 16.59
CA VAL A 122 21.01 1.33 16.66
C VAL A 122 20.94 2.10 15.34
N GLN A 123 22.08 2.46 14.74
CA GLN A 123 22.12 3.16 13.45
C GLN A 123 21.46 2.33 12.33
N ASN A 124 21.66 1.02 12.33
CA ASN A 124 21.01 0.13 11.37
C ASN A 124 19.49 0.05 11.59
N LEU A 125 19.03 0.03 12.85
CA LEU A 125 17.61 0.05 13.18
C LEU A 125 16.96 1.39 12.81
N GLN A 126 17.66 2.51 12.99
CA GLN A 126 17.18 3.83 12.53
C GLN A 126 17.02 3.88 11.01
N LYS A 127 18.01 3.37 10.26
CA LYS A 127 17.90 3.28 8.78
C LYS A 127 16.70 2.43 8.36
N LYS A 128 16.50 1.26 8.97
CA LYS A 128 15.35 0.39 8.71
C LYS A 128 14.04 1.10 9.03
N HIS A 129 13.98 1.83 10.15
CA HIS A 129 12.79 2.60 10.53
C HIS A 129 12.50 3.74 9.53
N GLY A 130 13.52 4.43 9.04
CA GLY A 130 13.36 5.44 7.99
C GLY A 130 12.82 4.88 6.67
N LEU A 131 13.23 3.67 6.30
CA LEU A 131 12.66 2.96 5.14
C LEU A 131 11.19 2.58 5.38
N LEU A 132 10.85 2.16 6.60
CA LEU A 132 9.47 1.88 6.99
C LEU A 132 8.59 3.13 6.91
N GLU A 133 9.07 4.27 7.42
CA GLU A 133 8.35 5.56 7.31
C GLU A 133 8.12 5.96 5.84
N ALA A 134 9.13 5.79 4.99
CA ALA A 134 9.02 6.07 3.56
C ALA A 134 8.03 5.14 2.84
N ASP A 135 8.02 3.85 3.19
CA ASP A 135 7.09 2.87 2.64
C ASP A 135 5.64 3.20 3.02
N VAL A 136 5.40 3.54 4.31
CA VAL A 136 4.06 3.96 4.78
C VAL A 136 3.61 5.24 4.06
N GLY A 137 4.51 6.21 3.87
CA GLY A 137 4.21 7.42 3.11
C GLY A 137 3.85 7.15 1.64
N ALA A 138 4.58 6.24 0.98
CA ALA A 138 4.33 5.85 -0.41
C ALA A 138 2.97 5.14 -0.61
N HIS A 139 2.41 4.51 0.43
CA HIS A 139 1.11 3.84 0.36
C HIS A 139 -0.09 4.79 0.51
N GLN A 140 0.12 6.07 0.86
CA GLN A 140 -0.95 7.06 0.99
C GLN A 140 -1.80 7.16 -0.29
N ASP A 141 -1.16 7.23 -1.46
CA ASP A 141 -1.87 7.33 -2.74
C ASP A 141 -2.74 6.10 -3.02
N ARG A 142 -2.31 4.91 -2.59
CA ARG A 142 -3.11 3.69 -2.72
C ARG A 142 -4.34 3.71 -1.81
N ILE A 143 -4.18 4.17 -0.57
CA ILE A 143 -5.30 4.37 0.38
C ILE A 143 -6.30 5.38 -0.18
N ASP A 144 -5.82 6.50 -0.73
CA ASP A 144 -6.65 7.51 -1.37
C ASP A 144 -7.38 6.97 -2.61
N GLY A 145 -6.74 6.12 -3.40
CA GLY A 145 -7.37 5.41 -4.51
C GLY A 145 -8.54 4.53 -4.08
N ILE A 146 -8.38 3.80 -2.98
CA ILE A 146 -9.47 3.00 -2.38
C ILE A 146 -10.61 3.90 -1.88
N ARG A 147 -10.28 5.04 -1.25
CA ARG A 147 -11.28 6.05 -0.83
C ARG A 147 -12.13 6.53 -2.01
N ILE A 148 -11.48 6.96 -3.08
CA ILE A 148 -12.16 7.45 -4.29
C ILE A 148 -13.07 6.36 -4.87
N SER A 149 -12.58 5.13 -4.95
CA SER A 149 -13.38 4.00 -5.44
C SER A 149 -14.58 3.70 -4.53
N SER A 150 -14.41 3.77 -3.22
CA SER A 150 -15.50 3.62 -2.25
C SER A 150 -16.58 4.69 -2.42
N GLU A 151 -16.17 5.97 -2.58
CA GLU A 151 -17.07 7.10 -2.83
C GLU A 151 -17.85 6.92 -4.14
N GLN A 152 -17.21 6.41 -5.20
CA GLN A 152 -17.86 6.12 -6.47
C GLN A 152 -18.97 5.07 -6.34
N PHE A 153 -18.74 3.98 -5.59
CA PHE A 153 -19.75 2.97 -5.32
C PHE A 153 -20.94 3.52 -4.51
N VAL A 154 -20.65 4.37 -3.50
CA VAL A 154 -21.70 5.01 -2.71
C VAL A 154 -22.54 5.95 -3.57
N ASN A 155 -21.91 6.79 -4.40
CA ASN A 155 -22.60 7.74 -5.27
C ASN A 155 -23.40 7.05 -6.39
N ALA A 156 -22.98 5.86 -6.82
CA ALA A 156 -23.69 5.03 -7.80
C ALA A 156 -24.82 4.18 -7.18
N GLU A 157 -25.12 4.36 -5.89
CA GLU A 157 -26.11 3.57 -5.15
C GLU A 157 -25.92 2.05 -5.33
N HIS A 158 -24.64 1.61 -5.33
CA HIS A 158 -24.31 0.20 -5.49
C HIS A 158 -24.97 -0.63 -4.39
N PHE A 159 -25.45 -1.83 -4.74
CA PHE A 159 -26.21 -2.71 -3.80
C PHE A 159 -25.43 -3.06 -2.51
N ASP A 160 -24.08 -3.02 -2.55
CA ASP A 160 -23.18 -3.35 -1.44
C ASP A 160 -22.41 -2.11 -0.90
N ALA A 161 -22.93 -0.90 -1.16
CA ALA A 161 -22.25 0.36 -0.85
C ALA A 161 -21.87 0.49 0.63
N GLU A 162 -22.73 0.08 1.54
CA GLU A 162 -22.47 0.14 2.99
C GLU A 162 -21.30 -0.75 3.41
N ASN A 163 -21.19 -1.97 2.89
CA ASN A 163 -20.10 -2.88 3.17
C ASN A 163 -18.78 -2.36 2.57
N ILE A 164 -18.82 -1.84 1.33
CA ILE A 164 -17.69 -1.21 0.65
C ILE A 164 -17.14 -0.04 1.47
N LYS A 165 -18.02 0.84 1.94
CA LYS A 165 -17.69 1.99 2.79
C LYS A 165 -17.07 1.55 4.11
N SER A 166 -17.70 0.58 4.80
CA SER A 166 -17.20 0.04 6.07
C SER A 166 -15.79 -0.57 5.95
N LYS A 167 -15.50 -1.28 4.86
CA LYS A 167 -14.16 -1.81 4.58
C LYS A 167 -13.11 -0.71 4.44
N TYR A 168 -13.43 0.35 3.68
CA TYR A 168 -12.53 1.50 3.56
C TYR A 168 -12.32 2.19 4.92
N GLU A 169 -13.37 2.42 5.70
CA GLU A 169 -13.26 3.05 7.02
C GLU A 169 -12.37 2.23 7.96
N GLY A 170 -12.52 0.91 7.97
CA GLY A 170 -11.66 0.01 8.73
C GLY A 170 -10.19 0.10 8.30
N LEU A 171 -9.92 0.05 6.99
CA LEU A 171 -8.59 0.20 6.42
C LEU A 171 -7.95 1.55 6.77
N SER A 172 -8.69 2.64 6.59
CA SER A 172 -8.24 4.01 6.87
C SER A 172 -7.93 4.22 8.35
N ALA A 173 -8.75 3.66 9.24
CA ALA A 173 -8.51 3.69 10.69
C ALA A 173 -7.22 2.93 11.06
N ARG A 174 -6.99 1.74 10.52
CA ARG A 174 -5.74 0.99 10.74
C ARG A 174 -4.52 1.77 10.26
N TYR A 175 -4.58 2.33 9.04
CA TYR A 175 -3.50 3.15 8.49
C TYR A 175 -3.19 4.36 9.39
N SER A 176 -4.20 5.09 9.81
CA SER A 176 -4.04 6.24 10.71
C SER A 176 -3.43 5.86 12.06
N ASN A 177 -3.78 4.67 12.57
CA ASN A 177 -3.28 4.14 13.83
C ASN A 177 -1.79 3.76 13.78
N LEU A 178 -1.16 3.64 12.60
CA LEU A 178 0.29 3.41 12.48
C LEU A 178 1.12 4.62 12.92
N MET A 179 0.59 5.84 12.78
CA MET A 179 1.36 7.07 12.96
C MET A 179 1.94 7.21 14.37
N LYS A 180 1.14 6.88 15.40
CA LYS A 180 1.58 6.98 16.80
C LYS A 180 2.65 5.95 17.18
N PRO A 181 2.51 4.64 16.92
CA PRO A 181 3.56 3.66 17.15
C PRO A 181 4.85 3.97 16.38
N MET A 182 4.75 4.42 15.12
CA MET A 182 5.89 4.84 14.30
C MET A 182 6.66 5.97 14.97
N SER A 183 5.97 7.05 15.34
CA SER A 183 6.59 8.19 16.02
C SER A 183 7.23 7.77 17.36
N ASN A 184 6.54 6.97 18.16
CA ASN A 184 7.07 6.48 19.43
C ASN A 184 8.35 5.64 19.24
N ARG A 185 8.36 4.73 18.25
CA ARG A 185 9.53 3.92 17.95
C ARG A 185 10.71 4.78 17.48
N LYS A 186 10.45 5.80 16.66
CA LYS A 186 11.47 6.75 16.22
C LYS A 186 12.14 7.44 17.41
N VAL A 187 11.36 7.97 18.35
CA VAL A 187 11.87 8.64 19.57
C VAL A 187 12.74 7.66 20.37
N ARG A 188 12.26 6.45 20.64
CA ARG A 188 13.04 5.45 21.40
C ARG A 188 14.36 5.05 20.70
N LEU A 189 14.38 4.98 19.37
CA LEU A 189 15.61 4.74 18.62
C LEU A 189 16.58 5.92 18.68
N MET A 190 16.06 7.15 18.73
CA MET A 190 16.88 8.35 18.93
C MET A 190 17.48 8.39 20.35
N ASP A 191 16.68 8.09 21.36
CA ASP A 191 17.14 8.00 22.75
C ASP A 191 18.22 6.92 22.90
N SER A 192 17.99 5.73 22.31
CA SER A 192 18.97 4.66 22.32
C SER A 192 20.26 5.06 21.63
N LEU A 193 20.19 5.79 20.50
CA LEU A 193 21.38 6.31 19.80
C LEU A 193 22.19 7.23 20.69
N ALA A 194 21.53 8.18 21.36
CA ALA A 194 22.20 9.13 22.28
C ALA A 194 22.92 8.39 23.42
N VAL A 195 22.28 7.37 24.00
CA VAL A 195 22.88 6.55 25.07
C VAL A 195 24.09 5.76 24.56
N GLN A 196 23.99 5.13 23.40
CA GLN A 196 25.11 4.37 22.83
C GLN A 196 26.27 5.28 22.40
N GLN A 197 25.97 6.49 21.94
CA GLN A 197 27.00 7.49 21.64
C GLN A 197 27.72 7.92 22.93
N LEU A 198 26.97 8.22 23.99
CA LEU A 198 27.56 8.56 25.30
C LEU A 198 28.47 7.45 25.83
N PHE A 199 28.03 6.19 25.78
CA PHE A 199 28.86 5.08 26.23
C PHE A 199 30.17 4.97 25.45
N ARG A 200 30.11 5.15 24.13
CA ARG A 200 31.30 5.16 23.30
C ARG A 200 32.25 6.33 23.65
N ASP A 201 31.71 7.53 23.82
CA ASP A 201 32.47 8.70 24.16
C ASP A 201 33.16 8.52 25.52
N VAL A 202 32.46 7.96 26.51
CA VAL A 202 33.05 7.58 27.82
C VAL A 202 34.16 6.55 27.68
N GLU A 203 33.97 5.49 26.87
CA GLU A 203 34.98 4.46 26.62
C GLU A 203 36.23 5.05 25.97
N ASP A 204 36.08 5.96 25.01
CA ASP A 204 37.18 6.65 24.34
C ASP A 204 37.96 7.52 25.35
N GLU A 205 37.29 8.27 26.22
CA GLU A 205 37.92 9.09 27.26
C GLU A 205 38.61 8.24 28.35
N GLU A 206 37.96 7.14 28.81
CA GLU A 206 38.63 6.20 29.71
C GLU A 206 39.86 5.57 29.12
N ALA A 207 39.85 5.21 27.83
CA ALA A 207 41.00 4.66 27.15
C ALA A 207 42.14 5.69 27.07
N TRP A 208 41.83 6.96 26.78
CA TRP A 208 42.82 8.04 26.78
C TRP A 208 43.42 8.27 28.17
N ILE A 209 42.60 8.28 29.26
CA ILE A 209 43.07 8.40 30.65
C ILE A 209 44.03 7.25 30.99
N ARG A 210 43.63 6.00 30.68
CA ARG A 210 44.46 4.79 30.92
C ARG A 210 45.81 4.86 30.17
N GLU A 211 45.86 5.49 28.99
CA GLU A 211 47.13 5.72 28.25
C GLU A 211 48.03 6.70 28.96
N LYS A 212 47.48 7.76 29.56
CA LYS A 212 48.27 8.81 30.24
C LYS A 212 48.71 8.43 31.67
N GLU A 213 47.94 7.64 32.37
CA GLU A 213 48.17 7.25 33.75
C GLU A 213 49.58 6.65 34.01
N PRO A 214 50.17 5.73 33.20
CA PRO A 214 51.50 5.19 33.43
C PRO A 214 52.59 6.24 33.23
N ILE A 215 52.34 7.25 32.39
CA ILE A 215 53.31 8.32 32.12
C ILE A 215 53.43 9.24 33.34
N ILE A 216 52.29 9.59 33.91
CA ILE A 216 52.22 10.47 35.10
C ILE A 216 52.73 9.75 36.37
N ASN A 217 52.38 8.47 36.52
CA ASN A 217 52.77 7.66 37.70
C ASN A 217 54.22 7.12 37.61
N SER A 218 54.97 7.48 36.59
CA SER A 218 56.35 7.01 36.40
C SER A 218 57.27 7.46 37.54
N THR A 219 57.95 6.52 38.17
CA THR A 219 58.95 6.77 39.23
C THR A 219 60.34 7.07 38.71
N ASN A 220 60.53 7.12 37.37
CA ASN A 220 61.80 7.42 36.75
C ASN A 220 62.20 8.88 37.04
N ARG A 221 63.36 9.12 37.64
CA ARG A 221 63.90 10.45 38.00
C ARG A 221 65.06 10.88 37.14
N GLY A 222 65.51 10.05 36.15
CA GLY A 222 66.70 10.27 35.36
C GLY A 222 68.00 9.88 36.09
N ARG A 223 69.05 9.51 35.33
CA ARG A 223 70.34 9.10 35.85
C ARG A 223 71.42 10.17 35.70
N ASP A 224 71.22 11.13 34.79
CA ASP A 224 72.08 12.19 34.46
C ASP A 224 71.37 13.51 34.14
N LEU A 225 72.02 14.59 33.94
CA LEU A 225 71.45 15.90 33.65
C LEU A 225 70.56 15.88 32.40
N ILE A 226 71.03 15.22 31.34
CA ILE A 226 70.31 15.14 30.07
C ILE A 226 68.97 14.32 30.24
N GLY A 227 69.08 13.21 30.96
CA GLY A 227 67.92 12.37 31.31
C GLY A 227 66.83 13.10 32.13
N VAL A 228 67.28 13.89 33.15
CA VAL A 228 66.40 14.76 33.91
C VAL A 228 65.75 15.85 33.06
N GLN A 229 66.50 16.54 32.21
CA GLN A 229 65.94 17.56 31.34
C GLN A 229 64.91 17.00 30.32
N ASN A 230 65.16 15.82 29.79
CA ASN A 230 64.23 15.14 28.90
C ASN A 230 62.94 14.73 29.63
N LEU A 231 63.03 14.23 30.87
CA LEU A 231 61.88 13.91 31.67
C LEU A 231 61.01 15.13 32.01
N ILE A 232 61.66 16.28 32.35
CA ILE A 232 60.96 17.55 32.57
C ILE A 232 60.20 18.00 31.33
N LYS A 233 60.82 17.97 30.15
CA LYS A 233 60.16 18.32 28.89
C LYS A 233 58.98 17.38 28.61
N LYS A 234 59.15 16.08 28.78
CA LYS A 234 58.10 15.09 28.60
C LYS A 234 56.92 15.31 29.57
N HIS A 235 57.23 15.61 30.84
CA HIS A 235 56.20 15.92 31.81
C HIS A 235 55.43 17.20 31.47
N GLN A 236 56.11 18.26 31.06
CA GLN A 236 55.49 19.50 30.61
C GLN A 236 54.56 19.28 29.38
N ALA A 237 55.03 18.48 28.43
CA ALA A 237 54.18 18.10 27.29
C ALA A 237 52.91 17.34 27.71
N SER A 238 53.07 16.34 28.61
CA SER A 238 51.91 15.58 29.14
C SER A 238 50.93 16.47 29.90
N MET A 239 51.41 17.41 30.72
CA MET A 239 50.56 18.38 31.43
C MET A 239 49.79 19.28 30.45
N SER A 240 50.43 19.75 29.40
CA SER A 240 49.75 20.53 28.34
C SER A 240 48.69 19.72 27.61
N GLU A 241 48.98 18.44 27.32
CA GLU A 241 47.98 17.52 26.69
C GLU A 241 46.78 17.34 27.61
N ILE A 242 46.96 17.12 28.91
CA ILE A 242 45.90 16.95 29.91
C ILE A 242 45.04 18.22 29.97
N THR A 243 45.66 19.39 30.12
CA THR A 243 44.91 20.66 30.16
C THR A 243 44.12 20.93 28.88
N ASN A 244 44.69 20.62 27.72
CA ASN A 244 44.01 20.80 26.44
C ASN A 244 42.90 19.80 26.20
N HIS A 245 42.89 18.64 26.92
CA HIS A 245 41.88 17.58 26.81
C HIS A 245 40.71 17.80 27.77
N GLU A 246 40.88 18.57 28.85
CA GLU A 246 39.87 18.84 29.87
C GLU A 246 38.51 19.27 29.30
N PRO A 247 38.40 20.22 28.33
CA PRO A 247 37.12 20.60 27.76
C PRO A 247 36.39 19.47 27.05
N ARG A 248 37.10 18.44 26.58
CA ARG A 248 36.52 17.27 25.92
C ARG A 248 35.90 16.31 26.94
N ILE A 249 36.56 16.14 28.11
CA ILE A 249 36.00 15.36 29.21
C ILE A 249 34.75 16.04 29.79
N ASP A 250 34.78 17.38 29.92
CA ASP A 250 33.64 18.16 30.41
C ASP A 250 32.44 18.14 29.47
N ALA A 251 32.64 17.82 28.20
CA ALA A 251 31.60 17.75 27.17
C ALA A 251 30.92 16.37 27.12
N VAL A 252 31.47 15.31 27.72
CA VAL A 252 30.90 13.96 27.83
C VAL A 252 30.02 13.86 29.06
#